data_d8900162a7bf73f1362a3bcdb859dc44
#
_entry.id   d8900162a7bf73f1362a3bcdb859dc44
#
_cell.length_a   1.000
_cell.length_b   1.000
_cell.length_c   1.000
_cell.angle_alpha   90.00
_cell.angle_beta   90.00
_cell.angle_gamma   90.00
#
_symmetry.space_group_name_H-M   'P 1'
#
loop_
_entity.id
_entity.type
_entity.pdbx_description
1 polymer ?
#
loop_
_entity_poly.entity_id
_entity_poly.type
_entity_poly.pdbx_seq_one_letter_code
_entity_poly.pdbx_strand_id
1 'polypeptide(L)'
;MIDPVVDLGWVQQGGAVVLADVRWYLDGRSGRAAYENGHLPGAVFVDLDKVLAAHGSPAEGRHPLPAPEVFAAGIAELGIGDEHPVIAYDDAGGVIAARLVWMLRATGHDAALLDGGLTAYTGALETAAPSRTRANFTARPWPEACLADVDDATSGRSVVLDARELARFRGDIEPVDPRAGHIPGARSLPCRDNVDASGRFLSVPELRKRFESVGVTDGADVVSYCGSGVTACHNLIALEHAGLGAGRLYPGSWSQYSSDPGRPAATGD
;
A
#
# COMPACT_ATOMS: atom_id res chain seq x y z
N MET A 1 -16.90 -6.89 5.76
CA MET A 1 -15.52 -6.34 5.78
C MET A 1 -15.59 -4.97 6.44
N ILE A 2 -14.64 -4.63 7.33
CA ILE A 2 -14.56 -3.32 7.98
C ILE A 2 -14.22 -2.21 6.98
N ASP A 3 -14.49 -0.94 7.32
CA ASP A 3 -14.11 0.19 6.47
C ASP A 3 -12.59 0.18 6.22
N PRO A 4 -12.12 0.59 5.03
CA PRO A 4 -10.71 0.50 4.67
C PRO A 4 -9.80 1.47 5.44
N VAL A 5 -10.38 2.48 6.07
CA VAL A 5 -9.69 3.47 6.93
C VAL A 5 -10.51 3.64 8.19
N VAL A 6 -9.87 3.53 9.35
CA VAL A 6 -10.49 3.67 10.68
C VAL A 6 -9.65 4.58 11.57
N ASP A 7 -10.29 5.27 12.50
CA ASP A 7 -9.60 6.12 13.46
C ASP A 7 -9.28 5.40 14.80
N LEU A 8 -8.53 6.06 15.67
CA LEU A 8 -8.24 5.53 17.02
C LEU A 8 -9.48 5.29 17.85
N GLY A 9 -10.53 6.10 17.69
CA GLY A 9 -11.78 5.95 18.40
C GLY A 9 -12.46 4.62 18.07
N TRP A 10 -12.44 4.24 16.78
CA TRP A 10 -12.93 2.96 16.31
C TRP A 10 -12.12 1.80 16.92
N VAL A 11 -10.77 1.91 16.93
CA VAL A 11 -9.88 0.89 17.48
C VAL A 11 -10.15 0.67 18.98
N GLN A 12 -10.40 1.75 19.74
CA GLN A 12 -10.66 1.68 21.17
C GLN A 12 -12.05 1.11 21.53
N GLN A 13 -13.03 1.28 20.63
CA GLN A 13 -14.39 0.79 20.81
C GLN A 13 -14.61 -0.59 20.18
N GLY A 14 -13.74 -0.99 19.26
CA GLY A 14 -13.81 -2.27 18.56
C GLY A 14 -13.40 -3.45 19.43
N GLY A 15 -13.68 -4.65 18.93
CA GLY A 15 -13.25 -5.91 19.53
C GLY A 15 -11.73 -6.11 19.48
N ALA A 16 -11.28 -7.34 19.74
CA ALA A 16 -9.87 -7.70 19.65
C ALA A 16 -9.35 -7.53 18.21
N VAL A 17 -8.57 -6.48 17.99
CA VAL A 17 -7.87 -6.23 16.71
C VAL A 17 -6.36 -6.43 16.90
N VAL A 18 -5.63 -6.69 15.81
CA VAL A 18 -4.17 -6.68 15.82
C VAL A 18 -3.69 -5.38 15.20
N LEU A 19 -2.93 -4.60 15.96
CA LEU A 19 -2.22 -3.44 15.43
C LEU A 19 -0.93 -3.90 14.75
N ALA A 20 -0.67 -3.40 13.53
CA ALA A 20 0.48 -3.78 12.72
C ALA A 20 1.28 -2.54 12.32
N ASP A 21 2.51 -2.44 12.81
CA ASP A 21 3.48 -1.41 12.42
C ASP A 21 4.21 -1.87 11.15
N VAL A 22 4.08 -1.10 10.07
CA VAL A 22 4.64 -1.44 8.75
C VAL A 22 5.64 -0.38 8.30
N ARG A 23 6.36 0.24 9.22
CA ARG A 23 7.36 1.25 8.86
C ARG A 23 8.48 0.65 8.05
N TRP A 24 8.72 1.26 6.92
CA TRP A 24 9.81 0.96 5.99
C TRP A 24 10.26 2.26 5.32
N TYR A 25 11.54 2.40 5.03
CA TYR A 25 12.09 3.66 4.52
C TYR A 25 12.96 3.42 3.29
N LEU A 26 12.70 4.18 2.24
CA LEU A 26 13.46 4.11 0.99
C LEU A 26 14.89 4.64 1.14
N ASP A 27 15.16 5.45 2.14
CA ASP A 27 16.47 6.04 2.44
C ASP A 27 17.42 5.11 3.20
N GLY A 28 17.01 3.87 3.43
CA GLY A 28 17.81 2.84 4.09
C GLY A 28 17.77 2.85 5.62
N ARG A 29 16.99 3.73 6.25
CA ARG A 29 16.73 3.63 7.70
C ARG A 29 16.02 2.31 8.01
N SER A 30 16.28 1.75 9.18
CA SER A 30 15.64 0.51 9.62
C SER A 30 14.25 0.76 10.19
N GLY A 31 13.21 0.20 9.55
CA GLY A 31 11.85 0.21 10.08
C GLY A 31 11.75 -0.54 11.41
N ARG A 32 12.49 -1.65 11.55
CA ARG A 32 12.56 -2.39 12.82
C ARG A 32 13.15 -1.56 13.94
N ALA A 33 14.25 -0.86 13.70
CA ALA A 33 14.82 0.02 14.72
C ALA A 33 13.86 1.17 15.09
N ALA A 34 13.11 1.71 14.13
CA ALA A 34 12.08 2.69 14.41
C ALA A 34 10.95 2.11 15.27
N TYR A 35 10.52 0.88 15.01
CA TYR A 35 9.55 0.15 15.83
C TYR A 35 10.07 -0.08 17.28
N GLU A 36 11.29 -0.54 17.43
CA GLU A 36 11.94 -0.80 18.72
C GLU A 36 12.16 0.49 19.54
N ASN A 37 12.31 1.63 18.88
CA ASN A 37 12.39 2.94 19.54
C ASN A 37 11.02 3.45 20.02
N GLY A 38 9.91 2.94 19.51
CA GLY A 38 8.57 3.26 19.95
C GLY A 38 7.51 2.89 18.92
N HIS A 39 6.49 2.17 19.36
CA HIS A 39 5.35 1.74 18.58
C HIS A 39 4.05 1.82 19.37
N LEU A 40 2.91 1.71 18.73
CA LEU A 40 1.61 1.70 19.42
C LEU A 40 1.52 0.48 20.35
N PRO A 41 0.92 0.64 21.56
CA PRO A 41 0.81 -0.44 22.53
C PRO A 41 0.22 -1.72 21.92
N GLY A 42 0.94 -2.84 22.11
CA GLY A 42 0.55 -4.15 21.62
C GLY A 42 0.70 -4.37 20.12
N ALA A 43 1.23 -3.42 19.35
CA ALA A 43 1.44 -3.57 17.92
C ALA A 43 2.55 -4.57 17.59
N VAL A 44 2.34 -5.37 16.55
CA VAL A 44 3.38 -6.24 15.96
C VAL A 44 4.11 -5.51 14.85
N PHE A 45 5.39 -5.83 14.62
CA PHE A 45 6.16 -5.30 13.50
C PHE A 45 6.02 -6.21 12.28
N VAL A 46 5.56 -5.67 11.17
CA VAL A 46 5.48 -6.37 9.88
C VAL A 46 6.60 -5.88 8.98
N ASP A 47 7.59 -6.74 8.74
CA ASP A 47 8.73 -6.47 7.88
C ASP A 47 8.30 -6.56 6.40
N LEU A 48 8.34 -5.44 5.68
CA LEU A 48 7.93 -5.37 4.28
C LEU A 48 8.73 -6.35 3.42
N ASP A 49 10.05 -6.35 3.57
CA ASP A 49 10.95 -7.13 2.71
C ASP A 49 10.85 -8.64 2.95
N LYS A 50 10.37 -9.06 4.14
CA LYS A 50 10.24 -10.47 4.50
C LYS A 50 8.84 -11.04 4.31
N VAL A 51 7.80 -10.20 4.52
CA VAL A 51 6.42 -10.66 4.59
C VAL A 51 5.58 -10.15 3.41
N LEU A 52 5.81 -8.91 2.97
CA LEU A 52 4.93 -8.24 1.99
C LEU A 52 5.51 -8.18 0.58
N ALA A 53 6.75 -8.63 0.40
CA ALA A 53 7.41 -8.66 -0.90
C ALA A 53 8.27 -9.91 -1.03
N ALA A 54 8.43 -10.40 -2.27
CA ALA A 54 9.48 -11.33 -2.63
C ALA A 54 10.70 -10.56 -3.16
N HIS A 55 11.84 -11.23 -3.23
CA HIS A 55 13.01 -10.71 -3.91
C HIS A 55 12.75 -10.73 -5.42
N GLY A 56 12.62 -9.55 -6.01
CA GLY A 56 12.33 -9.42 -7.43
C GLY A 56 13.57 -9.35 -8.30
N SER A 57 13.42 -9.76 -9.55
CA SER A 57 14.33 -9.46 -10.66
C SER A 57 13.88 -8.19 -11.39
N PRO A 58 14.71 -7.60 -12.27
CA PRO A 58 14.26 -6.51 -13.14
C PRO A 58 12.99 -6.83 -13.93
N ALA A 59 12.76 -8.10 -14.29
CA ALA A 59 11.57 -8.55 -15.01
C ALA A 59 10.32 -8.66 -14.14
N GLU A 60 10.46 -8.66 -12.82
CA GLU A 60 9.35 -8.76 -11.86
C GLU A 60 9.10 -7.45 -11.09
N GLY A 61 10.07 -6.54 -11.12
CA GLY A 61 10.09 -5.32 -10.30
C GLY A 61 10.74 -5.55 -8.94
N ARG A 62 10.94 -4.46 -8.16
CA ARG A 62 11.68 -4.53 -6.88
C ARG A 62 10.95 -5.24 -5.75
N HIS A 63 9.62 -5.11 -5.68
CA HIS A 63 8.81 -5.68 -4.60
C HIS A 63 7.62 -6.47 -5.17
N PRO A 64 7.84 -7.56 -5.92
CA PRO A 64 6.75 -8.39 -6.40
C PRO A 64 5.97 -8.97 -5.21
N LEU A 65 4.74 -9.38 -5.44
CA LEU A 65 3.97 -10.07 -4.42
C LEU A 65 4.68 -11.36 -4.01
N PRO A 66 4.76 -11.67 -2.71
CA PRO A 66 5.29 -12.95 -2.26
C PRO A 66 4.35 -14.09 -2.68
N ALA A 67 4.85 -15.32 -2.69
CA ALA A 67 3.97 -16.47 -2.80
C ALA A 67 2.93 -16.46 -1.67
N PRO A 68 1.68 -16.85 -1.92
CA PRO A 68 0.62 -16.83 -0.92
C PRO A 68 0.99 -17.57 0.38
N GLU A 69 1.74 -18.65 0.27
CA GLU A 69 2.18 -19.47 1.40
C GLU A 69 3.24 -18.73 2.25
N VAL A 70 4.11 -17.95 1.61
CA VAL A 70 5.13 -17.13 2.28
C VAL A 70 4.46 -16.00 3.05
N PHE A 71 3.50 -15.31 2.41
CA PHE A 71 2.70 -14.29 3.07
C PHE A 71 1.95 -14.86 4.27
N ALA A 72 1.21 -15.95 4.08
CA ALA A 72 0.43 -16.58 5.12
C ALA A 72 1.29 -17.05 6.31
N ALA A 73 2.45 -17.67 6.02
CA ALA A 73 3.39 -18.08 7.07
C ALA A 73 3.92 -16.88 7.86
N GLY A 74 4.30 -15.78 7.17
CA GLY A 74 4.78 -14.56 7.80
C GLY A 74 3.73 -13.91 8.71
N ILE A 75 2.48 -13.85 8.27
CA ILE A 75 1.35 -13.31 9.05
C ILE A 75 1.06 -14.22 10.26
N ALA A 76 1.05 -15.54 10.06
CA ALA A 76 0.83 -16.52 11.14
C ALA A 76 1.89 -16.41 12.25
N GLU A 77 3.18 -16.24 11.89
CA GLU A 77 4.29 -16.08 12.87
C GLU A 77 4.13 -14.83 13.74
N LEU A 78 3.45 -13.80 13.24
CA LEU A 78 3.12 -12.59 14.01
C LEU A 78 1.91 -12.79 14.95
N GLY A 79 1.36 -13.99 15.01
CA GLY A 79 0.17 -14.30 15.82
C GLY A 79 -1.11 -13.70 15.28
N ILE A 80 -1.18 -13.48 13.96
CA ILE A 80 -2.37 -13.02 13.25
C ILE A 80 -3.05 -14.24 12.60
N GLY A 81 -4.28 -14.52 13.00
CA GLY A 81 -5.11 -15.61 12.44
C GLY A 81 -6.18 -15.07 11.50
N ASP A 82 -6.87 -15.98 10.82
CA ASP A 82 -7.94 -15.66 9.86
C ASP A 82 -9.08 -14.81 10.46
N GLU A 83 -9.30 -14.94 11.77
CA GLU A 83 -10.37 -14.26 12.51
C GLU A 83 -9.99 -12.88 13.04
N HIS A 84 -8.72 -12.51 12.96
CA HIS A 84 -8.23 -11.25 13.55
C HIS A 84 -8.34 -10.09 12.54
N PRO A 85 -9.17 -9.07 12.80
CA PRO A 85 -9.08 -7.81 12.08
C PRO A 85 -7.70 -7.17 12.30
N VAL A 86 -7.09 -6.66 11.24
CA VAL A 86 -5.75 -6.04 11.27
C VAL A 86 -5.87 -4.55 10.99
N ILE A 87 -5.36 -3.73 11.91
CA ILE A 87 -5.25 -2.28 11.70
C ILE A 87 -3.78 -1.94 11.52
N ALA A 88 -3.41 -1.61 10.30
CA ALA A 88 -2.04 -1.31 9.95
C ALA A 88 -1.75 0.19 9.97
N TYR A 89 -0.53 0.55 10.34
CA TYR A 89 -0.07 1.94 10.37
C TYR A 89 1.41 2.04 10.01
N ASP A 90 1.79 3.24 9.64
CA ASP A 90 3.17 3.70 9.54
C ASP A 90 3.29 5.13 10.10
N ASP A 91 4.41 5.80 9.86
CA ASP A 91 4.66 7.19 10.23
C ASP A 91 4.63 8.16 9.03
N ALA A 92 4.04 7.72 7.93
CA ALA A 92 4.03 8.45 6.65
C ALA A 92 2.62 8.58 6.03
N GLY A 93 1.57 8.56 6.87
CA GLY A 93 0.18 8.67 6.41
C GLY A 93 -0.39 7.38 5.81
N GLY A 94 0.17 6.22 6.15
CA GLY A 94 -0.34 4.91 5.71
C GLY A 94 0.20 4.45 4.35
N VAL A 95 1.11 5.21 3.71
CA VAL A 95 1.53 4.91 2.32
C VAL A 95 2.29 3.60 2.18
N ILE A 96 2.96 3.13 3.23
CA ILE A 96 3.62 1.82 3.27
C ILE A 96 2.68 0.76 3.84
N ALA A 97 1.98 1.08 4.94
CA ALA A 97 1.04 0.18 5.59
C ALA A 97 -0.10 -0.28 4.66
N ALA A 98 -0.45 0.55 3.67
CA ALA A 98 -1.43 0.22 2.63
C ALA A 98 -1.12 -1.08 1.89
N ARG A 99 0.16 -1.47 1.76
CA ARG A 99 0.53 -2.73 1.13
C ARG A 99 -0.02 -3.92 1.91
N LEU A 100 0.15 -3.94 3.22
CA LEU A 100 -0.41 -5.00 4.08
C LEU A 100 -1.94 -5.00 4.02
N VAL A 101 -2.56 -3.83 4.17
CA VAL A 101 -4.03 -3.71 4.14
C VAL A 101 -4.61 -4.20 2.83
N TRP A 102 -4.01 -3.79 1.68
CA TRP A 102 -4.47 -4.24 0.38
C TRP A 102 -4.34 -5.76 0.23
N MET A 103 -3.20 -6.35 0.63
CA MET A 103 -2.97 -7.80 0.54
C MET A 103 -3.98 -8.60 1.35
N LEU A 104 -4.27 -8.17 2.58
CA LEU A 104 -5.27 -8.79 3.45
C LEU A 104 -6.68 -8.66 2.85
N ARG A 105 -7.08 -7.45 2.42
CA ARG A 105 -8.41 -7.21 1.85
C ARG A 105 -8.62 -7.94 0.53
N ALA A 106 -7.61 -7.99 -0.34
CA ALA A 106 -7.66 -8.74 -1.60
C ALA A 106 -7.92 -10.24 -1.37
N THR A 107 -7.43 -10.79 -0.26
CA THR A 107 -7.66 -12.19 0.13
C THR A 107 -8.86 -12.38 1.07
N GLY A 108 -9.69 -11.34 1.25
CA GLY A 108 -10.96 -11.42 1.97
C GLY A 108 -10.85 -11.34 3.50
N HIS A 109 -9.74 -10.81 4.04
CA HIS A 109 -9.58 -10.58 5.48
C HIS A 109 -9.98 -9.15 5.85
N ASP A 110 -10.47 -8.98 7.06
CA ASP A 110 -10.76 -7.67 7.63
C ASP A 110 -9.46 -6.93 7.95
N ALA A 111 -9.19 -5.85 7.23
CA ALA A 111 -8.04 -5.00 7.45
C ALA A 111 -8.34 -3.55 7.10
N ALA A 112 -7.71 -2.62 7.83
CA ALA A 112 -7.85 -1.18 7.60
C ALA A 112 -6.53 -0.45 7.87
N LEU A 113 -6.40 0.75 7.30
CA LEU A 113 -5.39 1.72 7.71
C LEU A 113 -5.87 2.47 8.95
N LEU A 114 -4.95 2.71 9.88
CA LEU A 114 -5.16 3.66 10.96
C LEU A 114 -5.03 5.08 10.42
N ASP A 115 -6.12 5.84 10.46
CA ASP A 115 -6.15 7.23 10.01
C ASP A 115 -5.21 8.12 10.85
N GLY A 116 -4.26 8.78 10.18
CA GLY A 116 -3.19 9.55 10.81
C GLY A 116 -2.02 8.71 11.35
N GLY A 117 -2.10 7.38 11.22
CA GLY A 117 -1.00 6.47 11.57
C GLY A 117 -0.43 6.65 12.97
N LEU A 118 0.88 6.51 13.12
CA LEU A 118 1.58 6.68 14.40
C LEU A 118 1.37 8.07 15.01
N THR A 119 1.28 9.12 14.20
CA THR A 119 1.15 10.51 14.65
C THR A 119 -0.21 10.82 15.26
N ALA A 120 -1.25 10.04 14.96
CA ALA A 120 -2.56 10.18 15.55
C ALA A 120 -2.59 9.78 17.04
N TYR A 121 -1.60 9.01 17.49
CA TYR A 121 -1.54 8.54 18.88
C TYR A 121 -0.70 9.47 19.74
N THR A 122 -1.30 9.96 20.83
CA THR A 122 -0.67 10.90 21.76
C THR A 122 -0.29 10.27 23.11
N GLY A 123 -0.55 8.97 23.27
CA GLY A 123 -0.22 8.23 24.49
C GLY A 123 1.26 7.79 24.52
N ALA A 124 1.62 7.06 25.57
CA ALA A 124 2.96 6.47 25.69
C ALA A 124 3.14 5.34 24.67
N LEU A 125 4.24 5.37 23.95
CA LEU A 125 4.64 4.29 23.06
C LEU A 125 5.30 3.15 23.83
N GLU A 126 5.18 1.93 23.32
CA GLU A 126 5.91 0.76 23.80
C GLU A 126 7.18 0.54 22.98
N THR A 127 8.17 -0.10 23.60
CA THR A 127 9.45 -0.46 22.96
C THR A 127 9.66 -1.99 22.92
N ALA A 128 8.90 -2.72 23.75
CA ALA A 128 8.95 -4.17 23.81
C ALA A 128 7.88 -4.79 22.90
N ALA A 129 8.30 -5.62 21.98
CA ALA A 129 7.36 -6.35 21.11
C ALA A 129 6.42 -7.25 21.96
N PRO A 130 5.12 -7.31 21.61
CA PRO A 130 4.18 -8.17 22.31
C PRO A 130 4.55 -9.64 22.12
N SER A 131 4.39 -10.45 23.16
CA SER A 131 4.51 -11.90 23.04
C SER A 131 3.22 -12.47 22.46
N ARG A 132 3.28 -12.97 21.23
CA ARG A 132 2.16 -13.62 20.57
C ARG A 132 2.57 -15.04 20.12
N THR A 133 1.67 -15.99 20.30
CA THR A 133 1.86 -17.34 19.77
C THR A 133 1.49 -17.35 18.28
N ARG A 134 2.19 -18.18 17.51
CA ARG A 134 1.84 -18.42 16.11
C ARG A 134 0.36 -18.78 15.99
N ALA A 135 -0.33 -18.12 15.06
CA ALA A 135 -1.74 -18.35 14.79
C ALA A 135 -1.94 -19.19 13.51
N ASN A 136 -3.21 -19.52 13.22
CA ASN A 136 -3.61 -20.14 11.97
C ASN A 136 -4.01 -19.05 10.97
N PHE A 137 -3.27 -18.93 9.86
CA PHE A 137 -3.61 -18.04 8.76
C PHE A 137 -3.58 -18.81 7.44
N THR A 138 -4.72 -18.81 6.74
CA THR A 138 -4.92 -19.61 5.54
C THR A 138 -4.28 -18.94 4.32
N ALA A 139 -3.37 -19.64 3.64
CA ALA A 139 -2.85 -19.21 2.36
C ALA A 139 -3.95 -19.20 1.31
N ARG A 140 -4.14 -18.06 0.63
CA ARG A 140 -5.09 -17.89 -0.47
C ARG A 140 -4.38 -17.31 -1.67
N PRO A 141 -4.64 -17.81 -2.90
CA PRO A 141 -4.03 -17.25 -4.10
C PRO A 141 -4.42 -15.76 -4.26
N TRP A 142 -3.51 -14.98 -4.84
CA TRP A 142 -3.82 -13.59 -5.19
C TRP A 142 -4.91 -13.58 -6.26
N PRO A 143 -6.06 -12.90 -6.04
CA PRO A 143 -7.14 -12.89 -7.00
C PRO A 143 -6.74 -12.12 -8.26
N GLU A 144 -6.85 -12.76 -9.43
CA GLU A 144 -6.56 -12.12 -10.72
C GLU A 144 -7.36 -10.82 -10.93
N ALA A 145 -8.60 -10.78 -10.45
CA ALA A 145 -9.47 -9.61 -10.52
C ALA A 145 -8.91 -8.37 -9.80
N CYS A 146 -7.99 -8.55 -8.83
CA CYS A 146 -7.33 -7.45 -8.10
C CYS A 146 -5.98 -7.07 -8.69
N LEU A 147 -5.52 -7.78 -9.73
CA LEU A 147 -4.20 -7.61 -10.32
C LEU A 147 -4.29 -7.07 -11.74
N ALA A 148 -3.26 -6.35 -12.12
CA ALA A 148 -2.99 -5.93 -13.48
C ALA A 148 -1.53 -6.25 -13.82
N ASP A 149 -1.26 -6.48 -15.06
CA ASP A 149 0.09 -6.62 -15.59
C ASP A 149 0.50 -5.41 -16.44
N VAL A 150 1.62 -5.51 -17.09
CA VAL A 150 2.14 -4.46 -17.96
C VAL A 150 1.26 -4.23 -19.19
N ASP A 151 0.65 -5.29 -19.72
CA ASP A 151 -0.22 -5.19 -20.91
C ASP A 151 -1.54 -4.51 -20.54
N ASP A 152 -2.09 -4.77 -19.35
CA ASP A 152 -3.21 -4.02 -18.80
C ASP A 152 -2.88 -2.53 -18.66
N ALA A 153 -1.71 -2.20 -18.08
CA ALA A 153 -1.27 -0.83 -17.85
C ALA A 153 -0.97 -0.05 -19.16
N THR A 154 -0.77 -0.75 -20.28
CA THR A 154 -0.47 -0.11 -21.58
C THR A 154 -1.60 -0.23 -22.60
N SER A 155 -2.66 -0.97 -22.28
CA SER A 155 -3.75 -1.27 -23.23
C SER A 155 -4.62 -0.06 -23.59
N GLY A 156 -4.60 1.00 -22.81
CA GLY A 156 -5.49 2.17 -22.95
C GLY A 156 -6.96 1.90 -22.57
N ARG A 157 -7.26 0.72 -22.00
CA ARG A 157 -8.62 0.34 -21.60
C ARG A 157 -8.97 0.78 -20.18
N SER A 158 -7.96 0.97 -19.34
CA SER A 158 -8.10 1.37 -17.93
C SER A 158 -7.58 2.78 -17.71
N VAL A 159 -8.07 3.44 -16.67
CA VAL A 159 -7.42 4.64 -16.13
C VAL A 159 -6.21 4.21 -15.32
N VAL A 160 -5.02 4.49 -15.81
CA VAL A 160 -3.75 4.09 -15.18
C VAL A 160 -3.23 5.24 -14.32
N LEU A 161 -3.07 4.98 -13.02
CA LEU A 161 -2.66 5.97 -12.03
C LEU A 161 -1.23 5.71 -11.55
N ASP A 162 -0.36 6.71 -11.68
CA ASP A 162 0.97 6.72 -11.09
C ASP A 162 0.92 7.35 -9.70
N ALA A 163 1.20 6.57 -8.67
CA ALA A 163 1.17 6.98 -7.28
C ALA A 163 2.47 7.65 -6.79
N ARG A 164 3.51 7.77 -7.64
CA ARG A 164 4.77 8.43 -7.30
C ARG A 164 4.60 9.95 -7.22
N GLU A 165 5.58 10.61 -6.65
CA GLU A 165 5.67 12.07 -6.64
C GLU A 165 5.69 12.63 -8.06
N LEU A 166 5.06 13.79 -8.26
CA LEU A 166 4.89 14.43 -9.57
C LEU A 166 6.23 14.65 -10.30
N ALA A 167 7.29 15.00 -9.59
CA ALA A 167 8.62 15.19 -10.19
C ALA A 167 9.18 13.89 -10.80
N ARG A 168 8.89 12.73 -10.18
CA ARG A 168 9.25 11.42 -10.74
C ARG A 168 8.39 11.06 -11.95
N PHE A 169 7.09 11.35 -11.88
CA PHE A 169 6.17 11.15 -13.01
C PHE A 169 6.63 11.96 -14.22
N ARG A 170 6.91 13.25 -14.05
CA ARG A 170 7.36 14.14 -15.12
C ARG A 170 8.71 13.75 -15.71
N GLY A 171 9.50 12.97 -14.99
CA GLY A 171 10.85 12.63 -15.40
C GLY A 171 11.89 13.70 -15.01
N ASP A 172 11.54 14.66 -14.16
CA ASP A 172 12.46 15.68 -13.65
C ASP A 172 13.54 15.07 -12.77
N ILE A 173 13.20 14.03 -12.02
CA ILE A 173 14.11 13.25 -11.17
C ILE A 173 13.77 11.76 -11.24
N GLU A 174 14.79 10.90 -11.10
CA GLU A 174 14.62 9.45 -10.85
C GLU A 174 15.79 8.92 -10.02
N PRO A 175 15.62 8.87 -8.68
CA PRO A 175 16.72 8.48 -7.79
C PRO A 175 16.89 6.96 -7.65
N VAL A 176 15.97 6.15 -8.18
CA VAL A 176 15.88 4.72 -7.84
C VAL A 176 15.88 3.82 -9.07
N ASP A 177 15.08 4.17 -10.09
CA ASP A 177 14.84 3.31 -11.24
C ASP A 177 15.76 3.67 -12.43
N PRO A 178 16.01 2.76 -13.38
CA PRO A 178 16.99 2.98 -14.44
C PRO A 178 16.59 4.07 -15.44
N ARG A 179 15.31 4.44 -15.54
CA ARG A 179 14.81 5.48 -16.44
C ARG A 179 13.84 6.40 -15.74
N ALA A 180 13.91 7.70 -16.07
CA ALA A 180 12.95 8.71 -15.64
C ALA A 180 11.68 8.69 -16.51
N GLY A 181 10.58 9.27 -16.00
CA GLY A 181 9.31 9.39 -16.69
C GLY A 181 8.23 8.43 -16.17
N HIS A 182 7.22 8.16 -17.00
CA HIS A 182 6.04 7.38 -16.64
C HIS A 182 5.55 6.50 -17.81
N ILE A 183 4.64 5.59 -17.53
CA ILE A 183 3.97 4.75 -18.54
C ILE A 183 3.11 5.67 -19.43
N PRO A 184 3.28 5.63 -20.78
CA PRO A 184 2.50 6.47 -21.68
C PRO A 184 0.99 6.32 -21.46
N GLY A 185 0.29 7.44 -21.31
CA GLY A 185 -1.16 7.48 -21.04
C GLY A 185 -1.54 7.35 -19.54
N ALA A 186 -0.57 7.07 -18.66
CA ALA A 186 -0.81 7.13 -17.23
C ALA A 186 -1.08 8.57 -16.76
N ARG A 187 -1.79 8.69 -15.66
CA ARG A 187 -2.13 9.96 -15.02
C ARG A 187 -1.48 10.05 -13.65
N SER A 188 -0.91 11.20 -13.33
CA SER A 188 -0.29 11.44 -12.03
C SER A 188 -1.35 11.58 -10.94
N LEU A 189 -1.27 10.73 -9.93
CA LEU A 189 -2.07 10.85 -8.70
C LEU A 189 -1.18 10.46 -7.50
N PRO A 190 -0.29 11.37 -7.04
CA PRO A 190 0.63 11.09 -5.96
C PRO A 190 -0.11 10.61 -4.70
N CYS A 191 0.25 9.44 -4.18
CA CYS A 191 -0.47 8.83 -3.06
C CYS A 191 -0.38 9.65 -1.77
N ARG A 192 0.71 10.42 -1.59
CA ARG A 192 0.89 11.29 -0.42
C ARG A 192 -0.11 12.44 -0.36
N ASP A 193 -0.70 12.81 -1.48
CA ASP A 193 -1.72 13.87 -1.54
C ASP A 193 -3.14 13.35 -1.18
N ASN A 194 -3.30 12.07 -0.86
CA ASN A 194 -4.56 11.53 -0.33
C ASN A 194 -4.75 11.84 1.16
N VAL A 195 -3.73 12.38 1.80
CA VAL A 195 -3.75 12.76 3.21
C VAL A 195 -3.41 14.24 3.37
N ASP A 196 -3.86 14.81 4.49
CA ASP A 196 -3.51 16.17 4.89
C ASP A 196 -2.13 16.25 5.56
N ALA A 197 -1.75 17.44 5.99
CA ALA A 197 -0.48 17.69 6.67
C ALA A 197 -0.33 16.96 8.02
N SER A 198 -1.43 16.46 8.60
CA SER A 198 -1.42 15.64 9.83
C SER A 198 -1.32 14.15 9.54
N GLY A 199 -1.27 13.76 8.27
CA GLY A 199 -1.25 12.36 7.82
C GLY A 199 -2.62 11.67 7.85
N ARG A 200 -3.71 12.41 8.03
CA ARG A 200 -5.08 11.90 7.96
C ARG A 200 -5.61 11.94 6.54
N PHE A 201 -6.39 10.95 6.20
CA PHE A 201 -7.07 10.96 4.90
C PHE A 201 -7.89 12.22 4.70
N LEU A 202 -7.85 12.74 3.49
CA LEU A 202 -8.79 13.77 3.04
C LEU A 202 -10.23 13.26 3.20
N SER A 203 -11.18 14.16 3.35
CA SER A 203 -12.59 13.77 3.39
C SER A 203 -13.00 13.03 2.13
N VAL A 204 -14.00 12.15 2.23
CA VAL A 204 -14.54 11.41 1.08
C VAL A 204 -14.88 12.30 -0.11
N PRO A 205 -15.52 13.48 0.05
CA PRO A 205 -15.75 14.39 -1.08
C PRO A 205 -14.47 14.92 -1.73
N GLU A 206 -13.42 15.21 -0.94
CA GLU A 206 -12.13 15.68 -1.46
C GLU A 206 -11.41 14.56 -2.22
N LEU A 207 -11.40 13.35 -1.69
CA LEU A 207 -10.84 12.17 -2.37
C LEU A 207 -11.57 11.93 -3.71
N ARG A 208 -12.90 11.95 -3.72
CA ARG A 208 -13.69 11.82 -4.96
C ARG A 208 -13.29 12.86 -5.99
N LYS A 209 -13.20 14.14 -5.60
CA LYS A 209 -12.79 15.22 -6.49
C LYS A 209 -11.37 14.98 -7.06
N ARG A 210 -10.44 14.44 -6.26
CA ARG A 210 -9.10 14.08 -6.73
C ARG A 210 -9.17 12.99 -7.80
N PHE A 211 -9.90 11.91 -7.55
CA PHE A 211 -10.07 10.83 -8.52
C PHE A 211 -10.78 11.30 -9.79
N GLU A 212 -11.82 12.11 -9.67
CA GLU A 212 -12.53 12.72 -10.80
C GLU A 212 -11.61 13.60 -11.66
N SER A 213 -10.67 14.33 -11.06
CA SER A 213 -9.73 15.19 -11.78
C SER A 213 -8.80 14.42 -12.73
N VAL A 214 -8.60 13.12 -12.48
CA VAL A 214 -7.85 12.22 -13.34
C VAL A 214 -8.75 11.26 -14.12
N GLY A 215 -10.06 11.56 -14.21
CA GLY A 215 -11.03 10.82 -15.01
C GLY A 215 -11.49 9.51 -14.41
N VAL A 216 -11.30 9.30 -13.11
CA VAL A 216 -11.87 8.18 -12.37
C VAL A 216 -13.23 8.57 -11.85
N THR A 217 -14.26 7.87 -12.32
CA THR A 217 -15.65 8.00 -11.88
C THR A 217 -16.13 6.68 -11.31
N ASP A 218 -17.32 6.66 -10.72
CA ASP A 218 -17.90 5.44 -10.18
C ASP A 218 -17.93 4.32 -11.24
N GLY A 219 -17.41 3.13 -10.89
CA GLY A 219 -17.31 1.97 -11.79
C GLY A 219 -16.16 2.01 -12.81
N ALA A 220 -15.26 2.98 -12.72
CA ALA A 220 -14.10 3.05 -13.61
C ALA A 220 -13.15 1.85 -13.41
N ASP A 221 -12.64 1.32 -14.51
CA ASP A 221 -11.54 0.35 -14.46
C ASP A 221 -10.22 1.10 -14.19
N VAL A 222 -9.71 0.97 -12.97
CA VAL A 222 -8.51 1.66 -12.49
C VAL A 222 -7.38 0.65 -12.34
N VAL A 223 -6.21 1.00 -12.87
CA VAL A 223 -4.94 0.32 -12.58
C VAL A 223 -4.03 1.29 -11.84
N SER A 224 -3.58 0.94 -10.64
CA SER A 224 -2.63 1.75 -9.88
C SER A 224 -1.25 1.13 -9.88
N TYR A 225 -0.23 1.95 -10.16
CA TYR A 225 1.18 1.58 -10.02
C TYR A 225 1.97 2.68 -9.30
N CYS A 226 3.19 2.36 -8.88
CA CYS A 226 4.13 3.31 -8.30
C CYS A 226 5.57 2.99 -8.75
N GLY A 227 6.56 3.12 -7.87
CA GLY A 227 7.91 2.64 -8.14
C GLY A 227 8.01 1.10 -8.14
N SER A 228 7.34 0.43 -7.20
CA SER A 228 7.49 -1.02 -6.97
C SER A 228 6.22 -1.69 -6.40
N GLY A 229 5.05 -1.12 -6.61
CA GLY A 229 3.77 -1.71 -6.22
C GLY A 229 3.43 -1.60 -4.72
N VAL A 230 4.25 -0.90 -3.92
CA VAL A 230 3.99 -0.70 -2.48
C VAL A 230 3.02 0.46 -2.27
N THR A 231 3.43 1.68 -2.60
CA THR A 231 2.64 2.88 -2.35
C THR A 231 1.44 3.03 -3.31
N ALA A 232 1.39 2.29 -4.41
CA ALA A 232 0.23 2.17 -5.28
C ALA A 232 -1.02 1.63 -4.54
N CYS A 233 -0.79 0.76 -3.55
CA CYS A 233 -1.86 0.23 -2.70
C CYS A 233 -2.59 1.34 -1.93
N HIS A 234 -1.92 2.44 -1.59
CA HIS A 234 -2.55 3.55 -0.90
C HIS A 234 -3.62 4.24 -1.77
N ASN A 235 -3.37 4.41 -3.08
CA ASN A 235 -4.40 4.91 -3.98
C ASN A 235 -5.59 3.96 -4.08
N LEU A 236 -5.36 2.64 -4.07
CA LEU A 236 -6.45 1.65 -4.09
C LEU A 236 -7.29 1.68 -2.81
N ILE A 237 -6.64 1.81 -1.64
CA ILE A 237 -7.35 1.98 -0.37
C ILE A 237 -8.12 3.31 -0.33
N ALA A 238 -7.52 4.40 -0.82
CA ALA A 238 -8.21 5.70 -0.93
C ALA A 238 -9.41 5.66 -1.88
N LEU A 239 -9.29 4.93 -3.01
CA LEU A 239 -10.37 4.71 -3.97
C LEU A 239 -11.55 3.98 -3.32
N GLU A 240 -11.26 2.89 -2.59
CA GLU A 240 -12.26 2.12 -1.85
C GLU A 240 -12.90 2.97 -0.74
N HIS A 241 -12.09 3.72 0.02
CA HIS A 241 -12.57 4.62 1.08
C HIS A 241 -13.47 5.73 0.52
N ALA A 242 -13.18 6.23 -0.67
CA ALA A 242 -14.03 7.19 -1.37
C ALA A 242 -15.34 6.58 -1.91
N GLY A 243 -15.54 5.25 -1.79
CA GLY A 243 -16.70 4.55 -2.34
C GLY A 243 -16.75 4.51 -3.86
N LEU A 244 -15.57 4.54 -4.51
CA LEU A 244 -15.43 4.47 -5.97
C LEU A 244 -15.11 3.04 -6.47
N GLY A 245 -15.24 2.04 -5.60
CA GLY A 245 -14.95 0.64 -5.91
C GLY A 245 -13.50 0.25 -5.67
N ALA A 246 -13.12 -0.93 -6.11
CA ALA A 246 -11.77 -1.48 -6.00
C ALA A 246 -11.08 -1.44 -7.37
N GLY A 247 -9.92 -0.84 -7.46
CA GLY A 247 -9.08 -0.91 -8.64
C GLY A 247 -8.13 -2.11 -8.60
N ARG A 248 -7.31 -2.26 -9.64
CA ARG A 248 -6.31 -3.31 -9.77
C ARG A 248 -4.91 -2.77 -9.48
N LEU A 249 -4.10 -3.57 -8.80
CA LEU A 249 -2.70 -3.27 -8.56
C LEU A 249 -1.86 -3.80 -9.73
N TYR A 250 -0.97 -2.96 -10.28
CA TYR A 250 0.14 -3.42 -11.10
C TYR A 250 1.40 -3.57 -10.21
N PRO A 251 1.70 -4.79 -9.70
CA PRO A 251 2.77 -4.98 -8.71
C PRO A 251 4.17 -4.71 -9.28
N GLY A 252 4.43 -5.05 -10.54
CA GLY A 252 5.72 -4.81 -11.19
C GLY A 252 6.08 -3.33 -11.30
N SER A 253 5.07 -2.49 -11.49
CA SER A 253 5.17 -1.03 -11.44
C SER A 253 6.29 -0.45 -12.33
N TRP A 254 6.72 0.77 -12.01
CA TRP A 254 7.75 1.46 -12.80
C TRP A 254 9.09 0.70 -12.80
N SER A 255 9.46 0.05 -11.70
CA SER A 255 10.71 -0.72 -11.63
C SER A 255 10.77 -1.86 -12.64
N GLN A 256 9.67 -2.57 -12.89
CA GLN A 256 9.56 -3.55 -13.94
C GLN A 256 9.50 -2.87 -15.32
N TYR A 257 8.61 -1.90 -15.48
CA TYR A 257 8.39 -1.24 -16.76
C TYR A 257 9.65 -0.58 -17.30
N SER A 258 10.35 0.19 -16.45
CA SER A 258 11.55 0.94 -16.83
C SER A 258 12.78 0.07 -17.05
N SER A 259 12.79 -1.17 -16.56
CA SER A 259 13.89 -2.11 -16.76
C SER A 259 13.98 -2.63 -18.20
N ASP A 260 12.88 -2.59 -18.95
CA ASP A 260 12.86 -2.97 -20.36
C ASP A 260 13.10 -1.72 -21.25
N PRO A 261 14.29 -1.59 -21.87
CA PRO A 261 14.62 -0.43 -22.71
C PRO A 261 13.78 -0.33 -23.98
N GLY A 262 13.13 -1.43 -24.39
CA GLY A 262 12.23 -1.46 -25.55
C GLY A 262 10.87 -0.81 -25.31
N ARG A 263 10.48 -0.57 -24.05
CA ARG A 263 9.22 0.08 -23.72
C ARG A 263 9.34 1.59 -23.80
N PRO A 264 8.38 2.30 -24.41
CA PRO A 264 8.39 3.77 -24.43
C PRO A 264 8.16 4.34 -23.04
N ALA A 265 8.85 5.43 -22.71
CA ALA A 265 8.60 6.23 -21.49
C ALA A 265 8.13 7.62 -21.91
N ALA A 266 7.09 8.12 -21.26
CA ALA A 266 6.64 9.50 -21.41
C ALA A 266 7.25 10.38 -20.33
N THR A 267 7.36 11.67 -20.62
CA THR A 267 7.80 12.72 -19.67
C THR A 267 6.89 13.93 -19.79
N GLY A 268 6.91 14.79 -18.79
CA GLY A 268 6.01 15.94 -18.70
C GLY A 268 4.66 15.56 -18.09
N ASP A 269 3.66 16.40 -18.33
CA ASP A 269 2.29 16.23 -17.78
C ASP A 269 1.42 15.34 -18.67
#